data_64c27efb7aaba0d4212a449da6bbd1d6
#
_entry.id   64c27efb7aaba0d4212a449da6bbd1d6
#
_cell.length_a   1.000
_cell.length_b   1.000
_cell.length_c   1.000
_cell.angle_alpha   90.00
_cell.angle_beta   90.00
_cell.angle_gamma   90.00
#
_symmetry.space_group_name_H-M   'P 1'
#
loop_
_entity.id
_entity.type
_entity.pdbx_description
1 polymer ?
#
loop_
_entity_poly.entity_id
_entity_poly.type
_entity_poly.pdbx_seq_one_letter_code
_entity_poly.pdbx_strand_id
1 'polypeptide(L)'
;MFSQCNITDSCSTSTDFSMREITGRWVSREGAPAIRIYRNISRKGGGGIRLCITYNNPLVVCDCTVYNVFRMHYIELYERITITYDREQEVLHLSAFGKYVREEELTTN
;
A
#
# COMPACT_ATOMS: atom_id res chain seq x y z
N MET A 1 -12.48 -15.74 -24.00
CA MET A 1 -12.83 -15.38 -23.49
C MET A 1 -12.99 -15.25 -22.70
N PHE A 2 -12.64 -14.96 -22.28
CA PHE A 2 -12.85 -14.58 -21.45
C PHE A 2 -13.21 -14.27 -20.72
N SER A 3 -13.16 -14.04 -20.82
CA SER A 3 -13.68 -13.57 -20.09
C SER A 3 -13.65 -13.43 -19.26
N GLN A 4 -13.40 -13.31 -19.14
CA GLN A 4 -13.58 -13.01 -18.33
C GLN A 4 -13.64 -12.56 -17.62
N CYS A 5 -13.35 -12.28 -17.76
CA CYS A 5 -13.51 -11.74 -17.01
C CYS A 5 -13.91 -11.57 -16.33
N ASN A 6 -14.11 -11.39 -16.42
CA ASN A 6 -14.68 -11.15 -15.59
C ASN A 6 -14.67 -11.54 -14.57
N ILE A 7 -14.45 -11.91 -14.65
CA ILE A 7 -14.27 -12.17 -13.60
C ILE A 7 -13.83 -11.32 -12.70
N THR A 8 -13.49 -10.52 -13.04
CA THR A 8 -13.12 -9.55 -12.36
C THR A 8 -14.00 -9.05 -11.41
N ASP A 9 -15.06 -9.02 -11.63
CA ASP A 9 -15.97 -8.53 -10.75
C ASP A 9 -15.95 -9.24 -9.51
N SER A 10 -15.58 -10.39 -9.48
CA SER A 10 -15.60 -11.11 -8.27
C SER A 10 -14.39 -10.76 -7.42
N CYS A 11 -13.46 -10.06 -7.97
CA CYS A 11 -12.26 -9.76 -7.23
C CYS A 11 -12.35 -8.38 -6.66
N SER A 12 -12.32 -8.26 -5.35
CA SER A 12 -12.39 -6.96 -4.74
C SER A 12 -11.03 -6.32 -4.64
N THR A 13 -9.96 -7.08 -4.72
CA THR A 13 -8.62 -6.54 -4.68
C THR A 13 -8.25 -6.02 -6.06
N SER A 14 -7.68 -4.86 -6.12
CA SER A 14 -7.43 -4.22 -7.39
C SER A 14 -6.09 -3.51 -7.39
N THR A 15 -5.48 -3.41 -8.56
CA THR A 15 -4.31 -2.59 -8.74
C THR A 15 -4.69 -1.23 -9.30
N ASP A 16 -5.96 -1.06 -9.64
CA ASP A 16 -6.42 0.17 -10.25
C ASP A 16 -7.12 1.03 -9.22
N PHE A 17 -6.36 1.80 -8.49
CA PHE A 17 -6.90 2.67 -7.46
C PHE A 17 -6.09 3.95 -7.43
N SER A 18 -6.68 4.97 -6.84
CA SER A 18 -5.99 6.25 -6.71
C SER A 18 -5.08 6.20 -5.50
N MET A 19 -3.87 6.75 -5.64
CA MET A 19 -2.98 6.79 -4.51
C MET A 19 -3.57 7.57 -3.36
N ARG A 20 -4.48 8.47 -3.68
CA ARG A 20 -5.12 9.24 -2.63
C ARG A 20 -5.93 8.35 -1.70
N GLU A 21 -6.46 7.27 -2.24
CA GLU A 21 -7.28 6.38 -1.43
C GLU A 21 -6.47 5.63 -0.39
N ILE A 22 -5.18 5.46 -0.63
CA ILE A 22 -4.38 4.65 0.27
C ILE A 22 -3.38 5.45 1.08
N THR A 23 -3.43 6.77 1.05
CA THR A 23 -2.53 7.54 1.91
C THR A 23 -2.99 7.38 3.35
N GLY A 24 -2.04 7.44 4.27
CA GLY A 24 -2.33 7.33 5.67
C GLY A 24 -1.50 6.25 6.32
N ARG A 25 -1.87 5.88 7.50
CA ARG A 25 -1.14 4.88 8.27
C ARG A 25 -1.88 3.56 8.27
N TRP A 26 -1.12 2.50 8.13
CA TRP A 26 -1.67 1.17 8.01
C TRP A 26 -0.93 0.23 8.95
N VAL A 27 -1.63 -0.68 9.56
CA VAL A 27 -1.03 -1.65 10.46
C VAL A 27 -1.42 -3.05 10.05
N SER A 28 -0.54 -3.97 10.34
CA SER A 28 -0.74 -5.37 10.01
C SER A 28 -1.23 -6.09 11.26
N ARG A 29 -2.17 -6.97 11.10
CA ARG A 29 -2.61 -7.80 12.21
C ARG A 29 -1.83 -9.08 12.28
N GLU A 30 -0.90 -9.26 11.34
CA GLU A 30 -0.14 -10.49 11.28
C GLU A 30 1.31 -10.30 11.66
N GLY A 31 1.64 -9.17 12.24
CA GLY A 31 2.99 -8.97 12.71
C GLY A 31 3.95 -8.30 11.75
N ALA A 32 3.48 -7.93 10.59
CA ALA A 32 4.35 -7.23 9.65
C ALA A 32 4.58 -5.80 10.14
N PRO A 33 5.62 -5.15 9.66
CA PRO A 33 5.92 -3.79 10.13
C PRO A 33 4.86 -2.80 9.68
N ALA A 34 4.62 -1.79 10.50
CA ALA A 34 3.64 -0.76 10.18
C ALA A 34 4.15 0.07 9.02
N ILE A 35 3.23 0.62 8.24
CA ILE A 35 3.59 1.43 7.10
C ILE A 35 2.79 2.72 7.11
N ARG A 36 3.32 3.69 6.40
CA ARG A 36 2.65 4.95 6.22
C ARG A 36 2.87 5.38 4.78
N ILE A 37 1.79 5.71 4.09
CA ILE A 37 1.86 6.13 2.71
C ILE A 37 1.51 7.61 2.68
N TYR A 38 2.37 8.41 2.08
CA TYR A 38 2.18 9.85 2.10
C TYR A 38 2.67 10.47 0.80
N ARG A 39 2.19 11.66 0.53
CA ARG A 39 2.60 12.40 -0.63
C ARG A 39 3.79 13.27 -0.26
N ASN A 40 4.85 13.13 -1.02
CA ASN A 40 6.03 13.93 -0.79
C ASN A 40 5.92 15.16 -1.70
N ILE A 41 5.73 16.30 -1.13
CA ILE A 41 5.61 17.52 -1.88
C ILE A 41 6.97 18.17 -1.93
N SER A 42 7.56 18.20 -3.11
CA SER A 42 8.88 18.72 -3.26
C SER A 42 8.86 19.98 -4.09
N ARG A 43 9.60 20.97 -3.66
CA ARG A 43 9.68 22.16 -4.40
C ARG A 43 10.36 21.95 -5.71
N LYS A 44 11.20 21.00 -5.80
CA LYS A 44 11.89 20.73 -7.01
C LYS A 44 11.12 19.82 -7.89
N GLY A 45 9.94 19.86 -7.84
CA GLY A 45 9.17 19.20 -8.73
C GLY A 45 9.03 17.84 -8.53
N GLY A 46 8.42 17.21 -8.67
CA GLY A 46 8.25 15.96 -8.53
C GLY A 46 7.69 15.60 -7.36
N GLY A 47 6.75 15.85 -6.86
CA GLY A 47 6.16 15.25 -5.73
C GLY A 47 5.79 13.88 -6.13
N GLY A 48 5.93 12.94 -5.30
CA GLY A 48 5.57 11.58 -5.57
C GLY A 48 4.98 10.98 -4.33
N ILE A 49 4.58 9.75 -4.46
CA ILE A 49 4.03 9.03 -3.33
C ILE A 49 5.14 8.19 -2.73
N ARG A 50 5.23 8.22 -1.43
CA ARG A 50 6.26 7.47 -0.74
C ARG A 50 5.64 6.57 0.30
N LEU A 51 6.32 5.49 0.60
CA LEU A 51 5.85 4.53 1.57
C LEU A 51 6.95 4.33 2.60
N CYS A 52 6.64 4.58 3.85
CA CYS A 52 7.59 4.48 4.93
C CYS A 52 7.25 3.24 5.74
N ILE A 53 8.26 2.39 5.96
CA ILE A 53 8.09 1.15 6.71
C ILE A 53 8.81 1.30 8.03
N THR A 54 8.14 1.00 9.12
CA THR A 54 8.73 1.09 10.44
C THR A 54 8.88 -0.30 11.03
N TYR A 55 10.12 -0.69 11.22
CA TYR A 55 10.43 -1.95 11.91
C TYR A 55 10.71 -1.64 13.36
N ASN A 56 10.43 -2.59 14.20
CA ASN A 56 10.72 -2.44 15.62
C ASN A 56 11.70 -3.52 16.04
N ASN A 57 12.48 -3.22 17.07
CA ASN A 57 13.41 -4.16 17.70
C ASN A 57 14.51 -4.62 16.74
N PRO A 58 15.34 -3.74 16.29
CA PRO A 58 15.43 -2.34 16.65
C PRO A 58 14.54 -1.47 15.78
N LEU A 59 14.39 -0.24 16.15
CA LEU A 59 13.59 0.67 15.38
C LEU A 59 14.36 1.09 14.13
N VAL A 60 13.82 0.74 12.99
CA VAL A 60 14.43 1.08 11.72
C VAL A 60 13.32 1.57 10.81
N VAL A 61 13.55 2.68 10.16
CA VAL A 61 12.57 3.27 9.26
C VAL A 61 13.12 3.28 7.86
N CYS A 62 12.38 2.70 6.93
CA CYS A 62 12.76 2.66 5.54
C CYS A 62 11.75 3.45 4.73
N ASP A 63 12.23 4.33 3.88
CA ASP A 63 11.36 5.20 3.10
C ASP A 63 11.56 4.86 1.63
N CYS A 64 10.50 4.44 0.97
CA CYS A 64 10.56 3.97 -0.40
C CYS A 64 9.67 4.80 -1.30
N THR A 65 10.06 4.89 -2.57
CA THR A 65 9.22 5.53 -3.56
C THR A 65 8.19 4.53 -4.03
N VAL A 66 6.96 4.97 -4.20
CA VAL A 66 5.92 4.12 -4.76
C VAL A 66 5.88 4.38 -6.26
N TYR A 67 6.11 3.34 -7.03
CA TYR A 67 6.10 3.43 -8.48
C TYR A 67 4.76 3.00 -9.02
N ASN A 68 4.37 3.62 -10.12
CA ASN A 68 3.12 3.27 -10.78
C ASN A 68 3.43 3.04 -12.24
N VAL A 69 3.43 1.79 -12.66
CA VAL A 69 3.74 1.43 -14.03
C VAL A 69 2.66 0.50 -14.53
N PHE A 70 2.02 0.86 -15.62
CA PHE A 70 0.96 0.06 -16.20
C PHE A 70 -0.11 -0.29 -15.15
N ARG A 71 -0.50 0.70 -14.39
CA ARG A 71 -1.52 0.54 -13.36
C ARG A 71 -1.10 -0.35 -12.21
N MET A 72 0.15 -0.75 -12.19
CA MET A 72 0.65 -1.51 -11.05
C MET A 72 1.37 -0.56 -10.13
N HIS A 73 1.11 -0.70 -8.84
CA HIS A 73 1.78 0.09 -7.83
C HIS A 73 2.72 -0.82 -7.07
N TYR A 74 3.96 -0.38 -6.87
CA TYR A 74 4.90 -1.21 -6.16
C TYR A 74 6.02 -0.37 -5.57
N ILE A 75 6.74 -0.96 -4.63
CA ILE A 75 7.96 -0.38 -4.09
C ILE A 75 9.08 -1.37 -4.36
N GLU A 76 10.30 -0.85 -4.34
CA GLU A 76 11.48 -1.69 -4.51
C GLU A 76 12.24 -1.65 -3.21
N LEU A 77 12.37 -2.74 -2.56
CA LEU A 77 13.12 -2.82 -1.33
C LEU A 77 14.24 -3.79 -1.61
N TYR A 78 14.24 -4.98 -1.05
CA TYR A 78 15.17 -5.98 -1.47
C TYR A 78 14.54 -6.80 -2.59
N GLU A 79 13.27 -6.58 -2.82
CA GLU A 79 12.57 -7.20 -3.94
C GLU A 79 11.42 -6.28 -4.29
N ARG A 80 10.76 -6.55 -5.38
CA ARG A 80 9.62 -5.75 -5.79
C ARG A 80 8.40 -6.18 -4.98
N ILE A 81 7.81 -5.24 -4.29
CA ILE A 81 6.65 -5.51 -3.46
C ILE A 81 5.47 -4.80 -4.05
N THR A 82 4.50 -5.56 -4.51
CA THR A 82 3.33 -5.03 -5.19
C THR A 82 2.28 -4.61 -4.18
N ILE A 83 1.60 -3.51 -4.48
CA ILE A 83 0.57 -2.97 -3.60
C ILE A 83 -0.77 -3.12 -4.29
N THR A 84 -1.72 -3.73 -3.62
CA THR A 84 -3.09 -3.81 -4.12
C THR A 84 -4.02 -3.38 -3.00
N TYR A 85 -5.22 -3.00 -3.37
CA TYR A 85 -6.15 -2.42 -2.41
C TYR A 85 -7.55 -2.98 -2.62
N ASP A 86 -8.15 -3.43 -1.54
CA ASP A 86 -9.53 -3.89 -1.55
C ASP A 86 -10.38 -2.74 -1.02
N ARG A 87 -11.02 -2.03 -1.93
CA ARG A 87 -11.73 -0.82 -1.56
C ARG A 87 -12.95 -1.11 -0.69
N GLU A 88 -13.58 -2.22 -0.93
CA GLU A 88 -14.78 -2.54 -0.17
C GLU A 88 -14.49 -2.85 1.28
N GLN A 89 -13.42 -3.57 1.53
CA GLN A 89 -13.09 -3.92 2.89
C GLN A 89 -12.06 -2.97 3.49
N GLU A 90 -11.55 -2.07 2.66
CA GLU A 90 -10.52 -1.14 3.08
C GLU A 90 -9.30 -1.88 3.60
N VAL A 91 -8.85 -2.85 2.85
CA VAL A 91 -7.70 -3.64 3.20
C VAL A 91 -6.63 -3.41 2.13
N LEU A 92 -5.45 -3.06 2.58
CA LEU A 92 -4.32 -2.88 1.69
C LEU A 92 -3.48 -4.15 1.75
N HIS A 93 -2.96 -4.56 0.62
CA HIS A 93 -2.18 -5.79 0.57
C HIS A 93 -0.84 -5.53 -0.07
N LEU A 94 0.23 -5.90 0.63
CA LEU A 94 1.57 -5.82 0.11
C LEU A 94 2.07 -7.24 -0.09
N SER A 95 2.59 -7.54 -1.27
CA SER A 95 2.88 -8.93 -1.62
C SER A 95 3.85 -9.62 -0.65
N ALA A 96 4.74 -8.85 -0.06
CA ALA A 96 5.71 -9.45 0.85
C ALA A 96 5.27 -9.46 2.30
N PHE A 97 4.33 -8.62 2.65
CA PHE A 97 3.96 -8.45 4.06
C PHE A 97 2.53 -8.85 4.40
N GLY A 98 1.68 -9.00 3.41
CA GLY A 98 0.32 -9.42 3.69
C GLY A 98 -0.66 -8.27 3.80
N LYS A 99 -1.65 -8.44 4.63
CA LYS A 99 -2.77 -7.51 4.69
C LYS A 99 -2.60 -6.45 5.74
N TYR A 100 -3.08 -5.26 5.42
CA TYR A 100 -3.01 -4.12 6.31
C TYR A 100 -4.38 -3.48 6.44
N VAL A 101 -4.65 -2.93 7.61
CA VAL A 101 -5.87 -2.16 7.83
C VAL A 101 -5.46 -0.80 8.34
N ARG A 102 -6.37 0.14 8.26
CA ARG A 102 -6.05 1.50 8.66
C ARG A 102 -5.83 1.57 10.16
N GLU A 103 -4.79 2.28 10.54
CA GLU A 103 -4.46 2.39 11.94
C GLU A 103 -5.55 3.09 12.73
N GLU A 104 -6.17 4.07 12.12
CA GLU A 104 -7.16 4.84 12.85
C GLU A 104 -8.30 3.99 13.34
N GLU A 105 -8.53 2.86 12.77
CA GLU A 105 -9.58 2.01 13.24
C GLU A 105 -9.25 1.38 14.57
N LEU A 106 -7.98 1.32 14.89
CA LEU A 106 -7.58 0.74 16.15
C LEU A 106 -7.52 1.78 17.25
N THR A 107 -7.56 3.03 16.89
CA THR A 107 -7.45 4.06 17.89
C THR A 107 -8.78 4.61 18.30
N THR A 108 -9.84 4.11 17.79
CA THR A 108 -11.06 4.65 18.16
C THR A 108 -11.36 4.16 19.49
N ASN A 109 -11.76 4.78 20.23
CA ASN A 109 -12.18 4.40 21.48
C ASN A 109 -11.94 5.21 22.39
#